data_7e887def826a999bfe053df019dfda1a
#
_entry.id   7e887def826a999bfe053df019dfda1a
#
_cell.length_a   1.000
_cell.length_b   1.000
_cell.length_c   1.000
_cell.angle_alpha   90.00
_cell.angle_beta   90.00
_cell.angle_gamma   90.00
#
_symmetry.space_group_name_H-M   'P 1'
#
loop_
_entity.id
_entity.type
_entity.pdbx_description
1 polymer ?
#
loop_
_entity_poly.entity_id
_entity_poly.type
_entity_poly.pdbx_seq_one_letter_code
_entity_poly.pdbx_strand_id
1 'polypeptide(L)' 'MEKQDLIDMANTYMPFGKYKGCILIDLPEEYFLWFYKKGEFPAGRLGQLMEMTLGIKIEGLEGLVKPLKTG' A
#
# COMPACT_ATOMS: atom_id res chain seq x y z
N MET A 1 10.54 -7.85 -5.22
CA MET A 1 10.13 -6.47 -4.89
C MET A 1 11.35 -5.58 -4.89
N GLU A 2 11.30 -4.51 -5.65
CA GLU A 2 12.44 -3.61 -5.77
C GLU A 2 12.35 -2.46 -4.78
N LYS A 3 13.49 -1.79 -4.56
CA LYS A 3 13.55 -0.65 -3.66
C LYS A 3 12.55 0.45 -4.07
N GLN A 4 12.39 0.67 -5.38
CA GLN A 4 11.45 1.67 -5.87
C GLN A 4 10.01 1.34 -5.45
N ASP A 5 9.67 0.06 -5.39
CA ASP A 5 8.34 -0.35 -4.92
C ASP A 5 8.12 0.09 -3.47
N LEU A 6 9.14 -0.08 -2.64
CA LEU A 6 9.06 0.31 -1.23
C LEU A 6 8.93 1.83 -1.09
N ILE A 7 9.69 2.57 -1.89
CA ILE A 7 9.62 4.04 -1.91
C ILE A 7 8.23 4.48 -2.34
N ASP A 8 7.67 3.84 -3.37
CA ASP A 8 6.33 4.18 -3.85
C ASP A 8 5.26 3.90 -2.81
N MET A 9 5.36 2.78 -2.08
CA MET A 9 4.42 2.48 -0.99
C MET A 9 4.44 3.55 0.09
N ALA A 10 5.61 4.13 0.34
CA ALA A 10 5.80 5.14 1.38
C ALA A 10 5.37 6.53 0.93
N ASN A 11 5.15 6.75 -0.36
CA ASN A 11 4.92 8.09 -0.90
C ASN A 11 3.73 8.23 -1.83
N THR A 12 3.00 7.15 -2.10
CA THR A 12 1.82 7.20 -2.95
C THR A 12 0.58 7.42 -2.11
N TYR A 13 -0.20 8.45 -2.44
CA TYR A 13 -1.46 8.75 -1.76
C TYR A 13 -2.59 7.96 -2.39
N MET A 14 -3.51 7.50 -1.55
CA MET A 14 -4.72 6.82 -2.03
C MET A 14 -5.57 7.83 -2.78
N PRO A 15 -5.89 7.59 -4.07
CA PRO A 15 -6.58 8.60 -4.89
C PRO A 15 -8.09 8.61 -4.75
N PHE A 16 -8.67 7.65 -4.05
CA PHE A 16 -10.13 7.56 -3.93
C PHE A 16 -10.55 6.82 -2.66
N GLY A 17 -11.83 6.82 -2.40
CA GLY A 17 -12.45 6.03 -1.35
C GLY A 17 -12.28 6.62 0.05
N LYS A 18 -12.55 5.79 1.05
CA LYS A 18 -12.54 6.18 2.45
C LYS A 18 -11.23 6.78 2.91
N TYR A 19 -10.13 6.31 2.36
CA TYR A 19 -8.79 6.74 2.77
C TYR A 19 -8.11 7.65 1.76
N LYS A 20 -8.89 8.32 0.92
CA LYS A 20 -8.34 9.27 -0.04
C LYS A 20 -7.42 10.27 0.64
N GLY A 21 -6.23 10.46 0.08
CA GLY A 21 -5.24 11.39 0.61
C GLY A 21 -4.31 10.80 1.66
N CYS A 22 -4.51 9.54 2.06
CA CYS A 22 -3.60 8.85 2.97
C CYS A 22 -2.55 8.07 2.18
N ILE A 23 -1.34 7.99 2.73
CA ILE A 23 -0.25 7.25 2.11
C ILE A 23 -0.52 5.75 2.26
N LEU A 24 -0.21 4.97 1.21
CA LEU A 24 -0.53 3.55 1.18
C LEU A 24 -0.04 2.77 2.40
N ILE A 25 1.22 2.99 2.80
CA ILE A 25 1.78 2.24 3.93
C ILE A 25 1.07 2.55 5.26
N ASP A 26 0.39 3.69 5.35
CA ASP A 26 -0.32 4.07 6.57
C ASP A 26 -1.74 3.53 6.65
N LEU A 27 -2.24 2.92 5.58
CA LEU A 27 -3.60 2.38 5.56
C LEU A 27 -3.68 1.11 6.39
N PRO A 28 -4.84 0.84 7.03
CA PRO A 28 -4.97 -0.39 7.83
C PRO A 28 -4.96 -1.62 6.93
N GLU A 29 -4.41 -2.70 7.46
CA GLU A 29 -4.35 -3.99 6.76
C GLU A 29 -5.73 -4.44 6.28
N GLU A 30 -6.76 -4.23 7.10
CA GLU A 30 -8.13 -4.63 6.80
C GLU A 30 -8.66 -4.03 5.51
N TYR A 31 -8.24 -2.81 5.20
CA TYR A 31 -8.64 -2.14 3.97
C TYR A 31 -8.14 -2.90 2.74
N PHE A 32 -6.87 -3.32 2.78
CA PHE A 32 -6.29 -4.10 1.69
C PHE A 32 -6.89 -5.51 1.63
N LEU A 33 -7.18 -6.11 2.78
CA LEU A 33 -7.81 -7.43 2.83
C LEU A 33 -9.18 -7.41 2.19
N TRP A 34 -9.90 -6.31 2.31
CA TRP A 34 -11.21 -6.18 1.66
C TRP A 34 -11.10 -6.35 0.15
N PHE A 35 -10.12 -5.67 -0.48
CA PHE A 35 -9.87 -5.83 -1.92
C PHE A 35 -9.43 -7.25 -2.25
N TYR A 36 -8.56 -7.80 -1.43
CA TYR A 36 -8.07 -9.15 -1.65
C TYR A 36 -9.21 -10.18 -1.63
N LYS A 37 -10.10 -10.08 -0.66
CA LYS A 37 -11.22 -11.00 -0.53
C LYS A 37 -12.21 -10.88 -1.68
N LYS A 38 -12.38 -9.69 -2.22
CA LYS A 38 -13.21 -9.48 -3.40
C LYS A 38 -12.55 -9.93 -4.69
N GLY A 39 -11.23 -10.13 -4.65
CA GLY A 39 -10.47 -10.49 -5.84
C GLY A 39 -10.29 -9.34 -6.80
N GLU A 40 -10.49 -8.11 -6.35
CA GLU A 40 -10.48 -6.92 -7.20
C GLU A 40 -9.63 -5.79 -6.63
N PHE A 41 -8.33 -5.79 -6.95
CA PHE A 41 -7.53 -4.60 -6.74
C PHE A 41 -7.70 -3.67 -7.95
N PRO A 42 -7.54 -2.35 -7.76
CA PRO A 42 -7.55 -1.42 -8.90
C PRO A 42 -6.55 -1.84 -9.96
N ALA A 43 -6.84 -1.51 -11.21
CA ALA A 43 -5.95 -1.83 -12.32
C ALA A 43 -4.69 -0.97 -12.26
N GLY A 44 -3.60 -1.46 -12.88
CA GLY A 44 -2.38 -0.71 -13.05
C GLY A 44 -1.49 -0.66 -11.82
N ARG A 45 -0.63 0.35 -11.77
CA ARG A 45 0.40 0.47 -10.73
C ARG A 45 -0.19 0.55 -9.32
N LEU A 46 -1.29 1.27 -9.16
CA LEU A 46 -1.92 1.42 -7.85
C LEU A 46 -2.29 0.05 -7.27
N GLY A 47 -2.92 -0.81 -8.06
CA GLY A 47 -3.29 -2.14 -7.59
C GLY A 47 -2.08 -2.98 -7.23
N GLN A 48 -1.02 -2.90 -8.04
CA GLN A 48 0.22 -3.60 -7.74
C GLN A 48 0.81 -3.13 -6.41
N LEU A 49 0.85 -1.83 -6.19
CA LEU A 49 1.36 -1.26 -4.94
C LEU A 49 0.50 -1.68 -3.75
N MET A 50 -0.81 -1.72 -3.92
CA MET A 50 -1.72 -2.14 -2.85
C MET A 50 -1.49 -3.60 -2.47
N GLU A 51 -1.32 -4.48 -3.45
CA GLU A 51 -1.03 -5.89 -3.18
C GLU A 51 0.29 -6.06 -2.44
N MET A 52 1.33 -5.35 -2.88
CA MET A 52 2.64 -5.40 -2.25
C MET A 52 2.58 -4.84 -0.82
N THR A 53 1.83 -3.76 -0.63
CA THR A 53 1.67 -3.16 0.70
C THR A 53 0.97 -4.14 1.65
N LEU A 54 -0.03 -4.85 1.17
CA LEU A 54 -0.69 -5.89 1.96
C LEU A 54 0.32 -6.95 2.40
N GLY A 55 1.15 -7.42 1.47
CA GLY A 55 2.19 -8.39 1.79
C GLY A 55 3.15 -7.89 2.87
N ILE A 56 3.60 -6.64 2.75
CA ILE A 56 4.47 -6.00 3.73
C ILE A 56 3.81 -5.98 5.12
N LYS A 57 2.53 -5.64 5.18
CA LYS A 57 1.81 -5.59 6.45
C LYS A 57 1.63 -6.97 7.08
N ILE A 58 1.29 -7.96 6.26
CA ILE A 58 1.11 -9.34 6.74
C ILE A 58 2.42 -9.86 7.32
N GLU A 59 3.54 -9.56 6.70
CA GLU A 59 4.87 -9.98 7.17
C GLU A 59 5.38 -9.12 8.33
N GLY A 60 4.69 -8.05 8.68
CA GLY A 60 5.14 -7.18 9.77
C GLY A 60 6.35 -6.33 9.41
N LEU A 61 6.53 -6.03 8.13
CA LEU A 61 7.73 -5.34 7.62
C LEU A 61 7.53 -3.85 7.36
N GLU A 62 6.47 -3.24 7.90
CA GLU A 62 6.21 -1.81 7.68
C GLU A 62 7.40 -0.93 8.09
N GLY A 63 8.19 -1.39 9.07
CA GLY A 63 9.37 -0.66 9.50
C GLY A 63 10.44 -0.48 8.44
N LEU A 64 10.40 -1.28 7.38
CA LEU A 64 11.31 -1.13 6.24
C LEU A 64 10.84 -0.05 5.27
N VAL A 65 9.55 0.24 5.28
CA VAL A 65 8.92 1.14 4.31
C VAL A 65 8.71 2.54 4.89
N LYS A 66 8.21 2.64 6.12
CA LYS A 66 7.89 3.94 6.73
C LYS A 66 9.05 4.95 6.71
N PRO A 67 10.31 4.55 6.97
CA PRO A 67 11.42 5.51 6.91
C PRO A 67 11.67 6.09 5.53
N LEU A 68 11.08 5.52 4.48
CA LEU A 68 11.29 5.99 3.10
C LEU A 68 10.34 7.13 2.70
N LYS A 69 9.49 7.57 3.61
CA LYS A 69 8.63 8.73 3.36
C LYS A 69 9.48 9.97 3.14
N THR A 70 9.13 10.75 2.12
CA THR A 70 9.88 11.95 1.76
C THR A 70 9.18 13.24 2.17
N GLY A 71 7.96 13.14 2.64
CA GLY A 71 7.18 14.33 3.00
C GLY A 71 6.91 14.52 4.48
#